data_841f60fef1a2123991008f8bcf1dfe3c
#
_entry.id   841f60fef1a2123991008f8bcf1dfe3c
#
_cell.length_a   1.000
_cell.length_b   1.000
_cell.length_c   1.000
_cell.angle_alpha   90.00
_cell.angle_beta   90.00
_cell.angle_gamma   90.00
#
_symmetry.space_group_name_H-M   'P 1'
#
loop_
_entity.id
_entity.type
_entity.pdbx_description
1 polymer ?
#
loop_
_entity_poly.entity_id
_entity_poly.type
_entity_poly.pdbx_seq_one_letter_code
_entity_poly.pdbx_strand_id
1 'polypeptide(L)'
;MSDSNFYTLKGYQIKNNSIITNSMEDYVEMIYRYNNDFISVKKLSYLLNIKPSSASKMCSKLKELNLINFEKYGEISLTNNGKKLGEKLLIRHEILEKFLKYINKDNFKLEQVEKIEHFIDDITLENINKFLQKKSH
;
A
#
# COMPACT_ATOMS: atom_id res chain seq x y z
N MET A 1 6.92 3.15 35.39
CA MET A 1 7.69 3.86 34.36
C MET A 1 6.77 4.76 33.55
N SER A 2 7.16 6.00 33.40
CA SER A 2 6.36 6.95 32.65
C SER A 2 6.58 6.72 31.14
N ASP A 3 5.52 6.41 30.42
CA ASP A 3 5.58 6.25 28.98
C ASP A 3 5.28 7.59 28.29
N SER A 4 6.05 8.62 28.66
CA SER A 4 5.89 9.96 28.08
C SER A 4 6.07 9.96 26.56
N ASN A 5 6.70 8.91 26.01
CA ASN A 5 6.92 8.76 24.58
C ASN A 5 5.92 7.80 23.90
N PHE A 6 4.93 7.33 24.66
CA PHE A 6 3.91 6.45 24.09
C PHE A 6 2.85 7.26 23.33
N TYR A 7 2.52 6.78 22.14
CA TYR A 7 1.42 7.33 21.34
C TYR A 7 0.55 6.19 20.85
N THR A 8 -0.73 6.50 20.60
CA THR A 8 -1.59 5.59 19.84
C THR A 8 -1.14 5.60 18.38
N LEU A 9 -1.59 4.62 17.58
CA LEU A 9 -1.28 4.59 16.16
C LEU A 9 -1.64 5.91 15.46
N LYS A 10 -2.84 6.43 15.74
CA LYS A 10 -3.28 7.71 15.16
C LYS A 10 -2.37 8.86 15.60
N GLY A 11 -1.91 8.86 16.85
CA GLY A 11 -0.98 9.85 17.35
C GLY A 11 0.35 9.83 16.63
N TYR A 12 0.89 8.66 16.37
CA TYR A 12 2.12 8.52 15.60
C TYR A 12 1.94 9.00 14.15
N GLN A 13 0.81 8.69 13.52
CA GLN A 13 0.52 9.15 12.17
C GLN A 13 0.48 10.66 12.08
N ILE A 14 -0.15 11.33 13.04
CA ILE A 14 -0.20 12.79 13.11
C ILE A 14 1.20 13.36 13.32
N LYS A 15 1.96 12.80 14.25
CA LYS A 15 3.31 13.25 14.58
C LYS A 15 4.24 13.15 13.37
N ASN A 16 4.13 12.07 12.61
CA ASN A 16 5.00 11.84 11.45
C ASN A 16 4.57 12.66 10.23
N ASN A 17 3.42 13.32 10.29
CA ASN A 17 2.92 14.20 9.24
C ASN A 17 2.96 13.54 7.86
N SER A 18 2.50 12.29 7.79
CA SER A 18 2.48 11.55 6.53
C SER A 18 1.41 12.12 5.60
N ILE A 19 1.80 12.49 4.38
CA ILE A 19 0.89 12.99 3.36
C ILE A 19 0.15 11.83 2.68
N ILE A 20 0.86 10.70 2.48
CA ILE A 20 0.30 9.53 1.80
C ILE A 20 -0.39 8.65 2.83
N THR A 21 -1.70 8.48 2.66
CA THR A 21 -2.52 7.67 3.55
C THR A 21 -2.51 6.19 3.11
N ASN A 22 -2.99 5.31 4.01
CA ASN A 22 -3.13 3.89 3.68
C ASN A 22 -4.07 3.69 2.48
N SER A 23 -5.16 4.44 2.41
CA SER A 23 -6.08 4.38 1.27
C SER A 23 -5.41 4.77 -0.03
N MET A 24 -4.56 5.80 -0.01
CA MET A 24 -3.80 6.22 -1.18
C MET A 24 -2.85 5.11 -1.64
N GLU A 25 -2.21 4.44 -0.70
CA GLU A 25 -1.33 3.31 -1.01
C GLU A 25 -2.11 2.18 -1.67
N ASP A 26 -3.30 1.86 -1.16
CA ASP A 26 -4.16 0.83 -1.76
C ASP A 26 -4.48 1.15 -3.22
N TYR A 27 -4.80 2.40 -3.52
CA TYR A 27 -5.08 2.83 -4.89
C TYR A 27 -3.87 2.64 -5.79
N VAL A 28 -2.71 3.13 -5.35
CA VAL A 28 -1.48 3.02 -6.14
C VAL A 28 -1.10 1.56 -6.35
N GLU A 29 -1.19 0.74 -5.32
CA GLU A 29 -0.88 -0.68 -5.42
C GLU A 29 -1.83 -1.38 -6.39
N MET A 30 -3.14 -1.09 -6.33
CA MET A 30 -4.11 -1.71 -7.23
C MET A 30 -3.85 -1.31 -8.69
N ILE A 31 -3.56 -0.04 -8.94
CA ILE A 31 -3.23 0.43 -10.30
C ILE A 31 -1.96 -0.27 -10.78
N TYR A 32 -0.95 -0.38 -9.93
CA TYR A 32 0.31 -1.04 -10.26
C TYR A 32 0.10 -2.52 -10.61
N ARG A 33 -0.72 -3.23 -9.83
CA ARG A 33 -0.99 -4.65 -10.04
C ARG A 33 -1.88 -4.93 -11.25
N TYR A 34 -2.65 -3.94 -11.70
CA TYR A 34 -3.57 -4.12 -12.83
C TYR A 34 -2.83 -4.49 -14.13
N ASN A 35 -1.56 -4.14 -14.22
CA ASN A 35 -0.65 -4.56 -15.29
C ASN A 35 -1.10 -4.13 -16.69
N ASN A 36 -1.81 -3.04 -16.80
CA ASN A 36 -2.13 -2.34 -18.06
C ASN A 36 -1.63 -0.91 -17.94
N ASP A 37 -1.33 -0.28 -19.09
CA ASP A 37 -0.85 1.10 -19.07
C ASP A 37 -1.90 2.08 -18.55
N PHE A 38 -3.17 1.77 -18.77
CA PHE A 38 -4.28 2.66 -18.41
C PHE A 38 -5.41 1.89 -17.74
N ILE A 39 -6.07 2.56 -16.80
CA ILE A 39 -7.23 2.01 -16.12
C ILE A 39 -8.28 3.12 -15.98
N SER A 40 -9.56 2.79 -16.18
CA SER A 40 -10.65 3.74 -15.99
C SER A 40 -11.00 3.89 -14.51
N VAL A 41 -11.61 5.03 -14.16
CA VAL A 41 -12.15 5.24 -12.79
C VAL A 41 -13.16 4.14 -12.46
N LYS A 42 -14.01 3.78 -13.41
CA LYS A 42 -15.03 2.73 -13.21
C LYS A 42 -14.37 1.39 -12.88
N LYS A 43 -13.34 1.00 -13.63
CA LYS A 43 -12.63 -0.27 -13.38
C LYS A 43 -11.92 -0.24 -12.03
N LEU A 44 -11.25 0.87 -11.72
CA LEU A 44 -10.56 1.03 -10.43
C LEU A 44 -11.55 0.96 -9.27
N SER A 45 -12.69 1.63 -9.37
CA SER A 45 -13.71 1.60 -8.33
C SER A 45 -14.25 0.19 -8.12
N TYR A 46 -14.43 -0.56 -9.21
CA TYR A 46 -14.86 -1.97 -9.13
C TYR A 46 -13.82 -2.82 -8.40
N LEU A 47 -12.54 -2.69 -8.78
CA LEU A 47 -11.46 -3.47 -8.17
C LEU A 47 -11.28 -3.18 -6.70
N LEU A 48 -11.49 -1.93 -6.28
CA LEU A 48 -11.36 -1.50 -4.89
C LEU A 48 -12.67 -1.63 -4.10
N ASN A 49 -13.76 -2.01 -4.78
CA ASN A 49 -15.08 -2.13 -4.17
C ASN A 49 -15.54 -0.83 -3.49
N ILE A 50 -15.42 0.27 -4.21
CA ILE A 50 -15.80 1.62 -3.76
C ILE A 50 -16.65 2.31 -4.82
N LYS A 51 -17.29 3.42 -4.44
CA LYS A 51 -18.12 4.20 -5.37
C LYS A 51 -17.23 4.95 -6.38
N PRO A 52 -17.64 5.05 -7.66
CA PRO A 52 -16.88 5.81 -8.65
C PRO A 52 -16.63 7.26 -8.25
N SER A 53 -17.59 7.91 -7.58
CA SER A 53 -17.41 9.29 -7.11
C SER A 53 -16.30 9.40 -6.08
N SER A 54 -16.17 8.42 -5.18
CA SER A 54 -15.09 8.37 -4.19
C SER A 54 -13.76 8.12 -4.87
N ALA A 55 -13.72 7.20 -5.84
CA ALA A 55 -12.52 6.92 -6.62
C ALA A 55 -12.04 8.16 -7.37
N SER A 56 -12.95 8.90 -7.99
CA SER A 56 -12.63 10.12 -8.72
C SER A 56 -12.01 11.19 -7.82
N LYS A 57 -12.56 11.38 -6.62
CA LYS A 57 -12.02 12.32 -5.65
C LYS A 57 -10.62 11.95 -5.21
N MET A 58 -10.41 10.67 -4.92
CA MET A 58 -9.08 10.18 -4.53
C MET A 58 -8.07 10.33 -5.67
N CYS A 59 -8.48 10.04 -6.90
CA CYS A 59 -7.62 10.20 -8.07
C CYS A 59 -7.16 11.65 -8.23
N SER A 60 -8.04 12.61 -7.97
CA SER A 60 -7.66 14.03 -8.00
C SER A 60 -6.56 14.34 -6.98
N LYS A 61 -6.66 13.78 -5.77
CA LYS A 61 -5.62 13.94 -4.74
C LYS A 61 -4.32 13.27 -5.13
N LEU A 62 -4.38 12.07 -5.68
CA LEU A 62 -3.20 11.33 -6.14
C LEU A 62 -2.49 12.07 -7.28
N LYS A 63 -3.25 12.71 -8.17
CA LYS A 63 -2.70 13.54 -9.22
C LYS A 63 -1.95 14.75 -8.64
N GLU A 64 -2.52 15.41 -7.65
CA GLU A 64 -1.86 16.54 -6.96
C GLU A 64 -0.54 16.13 -6.32
N LEU A 65 -0.46 14.89 -5.82
CA LEU A 65 0.76 14.33 -5.24
C LEU A 65 1.74 13.79 -6.28
N ASN A 66 1.42 13.96 -7.56
CA ASN A 66 2.25 13.49 -8.68
C ASN A 66 2.49 11.97 -8.67
N LEU A 67 1.49 11.23 -8.27
CA LEU A 67 1.55 9.75 -8.26
C LEU A 67 0.85 9.14 -9.47
N ILE A 68 -0.15 9.83 -10.01
CA ILE A 68 -0.87 9.37 -11.20
C ILE A 68 -1.07 10.50 -12.19
N ASN A 69 -1.29 10.11 -13.45
CA ASN A 69 -1.83 10.95 -14.49
C ASN A 69 -3.33 10.69 -14.53
N PHE A 70 -4.13 11.73 -14.45
CA PHE A 70 -5.59 11.61 -14.42
C PHE A 70 -6.23 12.82 -15.05
N GLU A 71 -7.07 12.58 -16.05
CA GLU A 71 -7.89 13.61 -16.67
C GLU A 71 -9.35 13.25 -16.46
N LYS A 72 -10.19 14.27 -16.26
CA LYS A 72 -11.61 14.07 -16.09
C LYS A 72 -12.15 13.30 -17.30
N TYR A 73 -12.86 12.21 -17.07
CA TYR A 73 -13.37 11.28 -18.08
C TYR A 73 -12.28 10.53 -18.85
N GLY A 74 -11.02 10.65 -18.40
CA GLY A 74 -9.90 9.97 -19.02
C GLY A 74 -9.49 8.72 -18.27
N GLU A 75 -8.44 8.11 -18.78
CA GLU A 75 -7.84 6.94 -18.16
C GLU A 75 -6.76 7.36 -17.17
N ILE A 76 -6.51 6.49 -16.20
CA ILE A 76 -5.54 6.69 -15.13
C ILE A 76 -4.29 5.90 -15.48
N SER A 77 -3.11 6.51 -15.31
CA SER A 77 -1.84 5.82 -15.40
C SER A 77 -0.93 6.28 -14.27
N LEU A 78 0.06 5.47 -13.93
CA LEU A 78 1.04 5.84 -12.90
C LEU A 78 2.12 6.73 -13.48
N THR A 79 2.52 7.74 -12.71
CA THR A 79 3.75 8.49 -12.99
C THR A 79 4.96 7.64 -12.61
N ASN A 80 6.17 8.11 -12.90
CA ASN A 80 7.37 7.42 -12.44
C ASN A 80 7.40 7.30 -10.91
N ASN A 81 6.97 8.34 -10.19
CA ASN A 81 6.86 8.30 -8.73
C ASN A 81 5.83 7.28 -8.28
N GLY A 82 4.69 7.21 -8.97
CA GLY A 82 3.66 6.22 -8.68
C GLY A 82 4.14 4.80 -8.91
N LYS A 83 4.90 4.56 -9.97
CA LYS A 83 5.47 3.25 -10.27
C LYS A 83 6.46 2.82 -9.19
N LYS A 84 7.31 3.72 -8.72
CA LYS A 84 8.26 3.43 -7.65
C LYS A 84 7.53 3.07 -6.35
N LEU A 85 6.49 3.82 -6.01
CA LEU A 85 5.69 3.52 -4.84
C LEU A 85 4.98 2.17 -4.99
N GLY A 86 4.36 1.93 -6.14
CA GLY A 86 3.68 0.66 -6.42
C GLY A 86 4.60 -0.54 -6.30
N GLU A 87 5.81 -0.45 -6.86
CA GLU A 87 6.80 -1.51 -6.74
C GLU A 87 7.19 -1.77 -5.29
N LYS A 88 7.44 -0.69 -4.54
CA LYS A 88 7.77 -0.79 -3.11
C LYS A 88 6.65 -1.47 -2.33
N LEU A 89 5.40 -1.11 -2.61
CA LEU A 89 4.24 -1.69 -1.93
C LEU A 89 4.08 -3.17 -2.26
N LEU A 90 4.29 -3.55 -3.52
CA LEU A 90 4.21 -4.95 -3.94
C LEU A 90 5.29 -5.79 -3.26
N ILE A 91 6.52 -5.30 -3.22
CA ILE A 91 7.63 -6.00 -2.55
C ILE A 91 7.32 -6.17 -1.06
N ARG A 92 6.80 -5.13 -0.41
CA ARG A 92 6.40 -5.18 1.00
C ARG A 92 5.35 -6.26 1.23
N HIS A 93 4.33 -6.29 0.37
CA HIS A 93 3.29 -7.30 0.44
C HIS A 93 3.88 -8.72 0.33
N GLU A 94 4.75 -8.95 -0.64
CA GLU A 94 5.34 -10.26 -0.88
C GLU A 94 6.19 -10.74 0.30
N ILE A 95 6.96 -9.84 0.90
CA ILE A 95 7.78 -10.17 2.08
C ILE A 95 6.90 -10.56 3.26
N LEU A 96 5.86 -9.78 3.53
CA LEU A 96 4.94 -10.06 4.64
C LEU A 96 4.14 -11.33 4.40
N GLU A 97 3.73 -11.60 3.17
CA GLU A 97 3.04 -12.82 2.82
C GLU A 97 3.92 -14.05 3.12
N LYS A 98 5.18 -14.01 2.66
CA LYS A 98 6.13 -15.09 2.93
C LYS A 98 6.36 -15.30 4.42
N PHE A 99 6.51 -14.19 5.16
CA PHE A 99 6.75 -14.25 6.60
C PHE A 99 5.56 -14.86 7.34
N LEU A 100 4.36 -14.41 7.05
CA LEU A 100 3.16 -14.92 7.72
C LEU A 100 2.88 -16.38 7.34
N LYS A 101 3.16 -16.77 6.10
CA LYS A 101 3.07 -18.19 5.70
C LYS A 101 4.07 -19.03 6.50
N TYR A 102 5.28 -18.51 6.70
CA TYR A 102 6.31 -19.22 7.45
C TYR A 102 5.92 -19.45 8.90
N ILE A 103 5.38 -18.42 9.57
CA ILE A 103 5.06 -18.53 11.01
C ILE A 103 3.69 -19.18 11.26
N ASN A 104 2.72 -18.96 10.40
CA ASN A 104 1.35 -19.46 10.60
C ASN A 104 1.05 -20.77 9.90
N LYS A 105 1.83 -21.15 8.90
CA LYS A 105 1.67 -22.39 8.14
C LYS A 105 0.23 -22.56 7.63
N ASP A 106 -0.46 -23.65 7.99
CA ASP A 106 -1.82 -23.92 7.53
C ASP A 106 -2.86 -22.90 8.00
N ASN A 107 -2.52 -22.11 9.02
CA ASN A 107 -3.41 -21.09 9.55
C ASN A 107 -3.21 -19.72 8.89
N PHE A 108 -2.37 -19.66 7.86
CA PHE A 108 -2.14 -18.40 7.13
C PHE A 108 -3.43 -17.89 6.48
N LYS A 109 -3.64 -16.57 6.58
CA LYS A 109 -4.75 -15.89 5.91
C LYS A 109 -4.21 -14.62 5.22
N LEU A 110 -4.49 -14.50 3.94
CA LEU A 110 -4.05 -13.35 3.15
C LEU A 110 -4.59 -12.03 3.71
N GLU A 111 -5.78 -12.06 4.28
CA GLU A 111 -6.39 -10.88 4.90
C GLU A 111 -5.48 -10.25 5.96
N GLN A 112 -4.71 -11.07 6.70
CA GLN A 112 -3.82 -10.56 7.72
C GLN A 112 -2.70 -9.70 7.12
N VAL A 113 -2.20 -10.07 5.94
CA VAL A 113 -1.21 -9.26 5.22
C VAL A 113 -1.78 -7.89 4.91
N GLU A 114 -3.00 -7.86 4.38
CA GLU A 114 -3.66 -6.60 4.04
C GLU A 114 -3.85 -5.70 5.26
N LYS A 115 -4.10 -6.29 6.41
CA LYS A 115 -4.31 -5.54 7.64
C LYS A 115 -3.05 -4.88 8.18
N ILE A 116 -1.88 -5.48 7.98
CA ILE A 116 -0.65 -5.00 8.62
C ILE A 116 0.34 -4.34 7.65
N GLU A 117 0.19 -4.54 6.34
CA GLU A 117 1.23 -4.12 5.38
C GLU A 117 1.53 -2.62 5.39
N HIS A 118 0.53 -1.80 5.70
CA HIS A 118 0.71 -0.34 5.72
C HIS A 118 1.39 0.18 6.99
N PHE A 119 1.56 -0.67 8.00
CA PHE A 119 2.05 -0.26 9.32
C PHE A 119 3.44 -0.79 9.66
N ILE A 120 4.04 -1.57 8.76
CA ILE A 120 5.39 -2.10 8.96
C ILE A 120 6.39 -1.13 8.32
N ASP A 121 7.35 -0.65 9.11
CA ASP A 121 8.35 0.27 8.60
C ASP A 121 9.41 -0.45 7.76
N ASP A 122 10.19 0.33 7.02
CA ASP A 122 11.16 -0.20 6.06
C ASP A 122 12.27 -1.01 6.75
N ILE A 123 12.70 -0.57 7.94
CA ILE A 123 13.75 -1.26 8.69
C ILE A 123 13.27 -2.64 9.16
N THR A 124 12.07 -2.69 9.72
CA THR A 124 11.46 -3.95 10.16
C THR A 124 11.28 -4.90 8.99
N LEU A 125 10.79 -4.36 7.87
CA LEU A 125 10.58 -5.15 6.65
C LEU A 125 11.89 -5.75 6.14
N GLU A 126 12.95 -4.95 6.10
CA GLU A 126 14.27 -5.41 5.68
C GLU A 126 14.78 -6.53 6.59
N ASN A 127 14.59 -6.41 7.90
CA ASN A 127 15.02 -7.42 8.86
C ASN A 127 14.18 -8.70 8.73
N ILE A 128 12.89 -8.58 8.46
CA ILE A 128 12.04 -9.74 8.16
C ILE A 128 12.56 -10.46 6.92
N ASN A 129 12.88 -9.72 5.89
CA ASN A 129 13.39 -10.30 4.64
C ASN A 129 14.72 -11.02 4.87
N LYS A 130 15.63 -10.43 5.64
CA LYS A 130 16.90 -11.08 6.01
C LYS A 130 16.66 -12.37 6.78
N PHE A 131 15.72 -12.36 7.71
CA PHE A 131 15.35 -13.56 8.46
C PHE A 131 14.86 -14.66 7.53
N LEU A 132 13.98 -14.32 6.57
CA LEU A 132 13.46 -15.29 5.61
C LEU A 132 14.55 -15.87 4.72
N GLN A 133 15.50 -15.05 4.29
CA GLN A 133 16.62 -15.50 3.47
C GLN A 133 17.48 -16.52 4.19
N LYS A 134 17.73 -16.32 5.49
CA LYS A 134 18.47 -17.27 6.32
C LYS A 134 17.74 -18.61 6.48
N LYS A 135 16.40 -18.57 6.56
CA LYS A 135 15.58 -19.77 6.73
C LYS A 135 15.35 -20.55 5.45
N SER A 136 15.66 -19.93 4.29
CA SER A 136 15.48 -20.59 2.98
C SER A 136 16.62 -21.54 2.61
N HIS A 137 17.67 -21.60 3.44
CA HIS A 137 18.84 -22.47 3.20
C HIS A 137 18.81 -23.73 4.03
#